data_a04dcff9ee36a0d3fbcd870c71c716fb
#
_entry.id   a04dcff9ee36a0d3fbcd870c71c716fb
#
_cell.length_a   1.000
_cell.length_b   1.000
_cell.length_c   1.000
_cell.angle_alpha   90.00
_cell.angle_beta   90.00
_cell.angle_gamma   90.00
#
_symmetry.space_group_name_H-M   'P 1'
#
loop_
_entity.id
_entity.type
_entity.pdbx_description
1 polymer ?
#
loop_
_entity_poly.entity_id
_entity_poly.type
_entity_poly.pdbx_seq_one_letter_code
_entity_poly.pdbx_strand_id
1 'polypeptide(L)'
;MISRIRKGRNNKVFLFKKKKEKMIIKEYKSNFSTEYSRFLTEKIFLEFLKKKKINNVPKIIFFDEKKKIIYLTFIDGKPIRRVQKNHLISCLKFLKKINFKTTYNNFKFQNASDACLSIDDHIKTCQVRISKLFKKHKNNNKIDKKILSFLKIEITPSFEKINIEVNKKFSKAKMKKKLNKNSLILSPSDFGFHNIIYNKNKLFFIDFEYAGWDDPLKIICDFFLNPDYTISRADKKFFLNKFIHIFGKKLLNADNLRLILKFHFLKWVCVILNQLDMEISKKNANLTYFKKAVNYFNKNKKILE
;
A
#
# COMPACT_ATOMS: atom_id res chain seq x y z
N MET A 1 4.50 -31.72 -0.41
CA MET A 1 4.23 -31.07 0.90
C MET A 1 3.64 -29.71 0.66
N ILE A 2 2.55 -29.34 1.33
CA ILE A 2 1.95 -28.00 1.30
C ILE A 2 2.15 -27.39 2.68
N SER A 3 2.78 -26.22 2.74
CA SER A 3 2.96 -25.46 3.98
C SER A 3 2.40 -24.05 3.83
N ARG A 4 1.70 -23.57 4.85
CA ARG A 4 1.19 -22.20 4.88
C ARG A 4 2.34 -21.24 5.20
N ILE A 5 2.64 -20.30 4.29
CA ILE A 5 3.78 -19.37 4.46
C ILE A 5 3.37 -18.13 5.24
N ARG A 6 2.15 -17.61 5.01
CA ARG A 6 1.70 -16.34 5.60
C ARG A 6 0.27 -16.48 6.11
N LYS A 7 0.05 -16.12 7.36
CA LYS A 7 -1.30 -15.83 7.87
C LYS A 7 -1.69 -14.42 7.44
N GLY A 8 -1.95 -14.23 6.14
CA GLY A 8 -2.51 -12.98 5.64
C GLY A 8 -3.94 -12.78 6.16
N ARG A 9 -4.33 -11.54 6.49
CA ARG A 9 -5.72 -11.24 6.87
C ARG A 9 -6.69 -11.44 5.72
N ASN A 10 -6.20 -11.21 4.51
CA ASN A 10 -7.01 -11.11 3.31
C ASN A 10 -7.01 -12.39 2.47
N ASN A 11 -5.88 -13.09 2.41
CA ASN A 11 -5.68 -14.29 1.60
C ASN A 11 -4.97 -15.36 2.40
N LYS A 12 -5.14 -16.62 1.97
CA LYS A 12 -4.29 -17.70 2.45
C LYS A 12 -3.21 -17.96 1.39
N VAL A 13 -1.96 -17.96 1.81
CA VAL A 13 -0.82 -18.18 0.92
C VAL A 13 -0.09 -19.44 1.35
N PHE A 14 0.06 -20.39 0.42
CA PHE A 14 0.71 -21.66 0.66
C PHE A 14 1.90 -21.82 -0.26
N LEU A 15 2.93 -22.49 0.24
CA LEU A 15 4.04 -23.03 -0.56
C LEU A 15 3.79 -24.50 -0.82
N PHE A 16 3.67 -24.87 -2.07
CA PHE A 16 3.72 -26.26 -2.51
C PHE A 16 5.15 -26.63 -2.89
N LYS A 17 5.64 -27.76 -2.38
CA LYS A 17 6.94 -28.35 -2.73
C LYS A 17 6.77 -29.82 -3.08
N LYS A 18 7.25 -30.22 -4.27
CA LYS A 18 7.34 -31.61 -4.71
C LYS A 18 8.67 -31.82 -5.43
N LYS A 19 9.57 -32.59 -4.83
CA LYS A 19 10.95 -32.74 -5.33
C LYS A 19 11.61 -31.36 -5.51
N LYS A 20 12.03 -31.01 -6.73
CA LYS A 20 12.65 -29.71 -7.08
C LYS A 20 11.64 -28.64 -7.45
N GLU A 21 10.37 -29.00 -7.63
CA GLU A 21 9.32 -28.05 -8.02
C GLU A 21 8.78 -27.28 -6.80
N LYS A 22 8.63 -25.99 -6.98
CA LYS A 22 8.05 -25.09 -5.97
C LYS A 22 7.05 -24.16 -6.65
N MET A 23 5.88 -23.96 -6.02
CA MET A 23 4.88 -22.98 -6.46
C MET A 23 4.19 -22.33 -5.26
N ILE A 24 3.63 -21.16 -5.50
CA ILE A 24 2.80 -20.43 -4.55
C ILE A 24 1.34 -20.64 -4.91
N ILE A 25 0.52 -20.94 -3.91
CA ILE A 25 -0.92 -21.04 -4.05
C ILE A 25 -1.52 -19.91 -3.24
N LYS A 26 -2.25 -19.00 -3.89
CA LYS A 26 -3.01 -17.91 -3.24
C LYS A 26 -4.49 -18.21 -3.34
N GLU A 27 -5.14 -18.36 -2.18
CA GLU A 27 -6.59 -18.51 -2.03
C GLU A 27 -7.17 -17.19 -1.55
N TYR A 28 -8.03 -16.58 -2.34
CA TYR A 28 -8.65 -15.27 -2.04
C TYR A 28 -9.98 -15.48 -1.35
N LYS A 29 -10.18 -14.79 -0.22
CA LYS A 29 -11.48 -14.79 0.44
C LYS A 29 -12.48 -14.04 -0.44
N SER A 30 -13.64 -14.64 -0.65
CA SER A 30 -14.78 -13.97 -1.28
C SER A 30 -15.34 -12.93 -0.32
N ASN A 31 -15.15 -11.65 -0.62
CA ASN A 31 -15.88 -10.58 0.05
C ASN A 31 -17.14 -10.33 -0.75
N PHE A 32 -18.27 -10.85 -0.29
CA PHE A 32 -19.58 -10.67 -0.92
C PHE A 32 -20.07 -9.21 -0.95
N SER A 33 -19.39 -8.29 -0.27
CA SER A 33 -19.86 -6.91 -0.07
C SER A 33 -19.12 -5.85 -0.89
N THR A 34 -18.16 -6.21 -1.75
CA THR A 34 -17.41 -5.22 -2.53
C THR A 34 -17.31 -5.64 -4.00
N GLU A 35 -17.57 -4.70 -4.91
CA GLU A 35 -17.33 -4.85 -6.37
C GLU A 35 -15.87 -5.15 -6.69
N TYR A 36 -14.95 -4.93 -5.72
CA TYR A 36 -13.51 -5.10 -5.88
C TYR A 36 -13.09 -6.56 -5.64
N SER A 37 -12.79 -7.28 -6.72
CA SER A 37 -12.27 -8.65 -6.65
C SER A 37 -10.75 -8.66 -6.67
N ARG A 38 -10.12 -8.96 -5.52
CA ARG A 38 -8.65 -9.12 -5.40
C ARG A 38 -8.10 -10.20 -6.32
N PHE A 39 -8.85 -11.29 -6.46
CA PHE A 39 -8.51 -12.39 -7.38
C PHE A 39 -8.41 -11.89 -8.82
N LEU A 40 -9.48 -11.23 -9.33
CA LEU A 40 -9.50 -10.71 -10.69
C LEU A 40 -8.46 -9.62 -10.90
N THR A 41 -8.27 -8.74 -9.91
CA THR A 41 -7.27 -7.68 -9.97
C THR A 41 -5.87 -8.25 -10.14
N GLU A 42 -5.46 -9.19 -9.29
CA GLU A 42 -4.12 -9.78 -9.39
C GLU A 42 -3.96 -10.59 -10.67
N LYS A 43 -4.98 -11.36 -11.09
CA LYS A 43 -4.99 -12.10 -12.35
C LYS A 43 -4.77 -11.17 -13.54
N ILE A 44 -5.62 -10.15 -13.70
CA ILE A 44 -5.54 -9.19 -14.81
C ILE A 44 -4.19 -8.46 -14.82
N PHE A 45 -3.71 -8.06 -13.65
CA PHE A 45 -2.45 -7.33 -13.54
C PHE A 45 -1.25 -8.22 -13.93
N LEU A 46 -1.21 -9.48 -13.48
CA LEU A 46 -0.15 -10.43 -13.87
C LEU A 46 -0.18 -10.79 -15.36
N GLU A 47 -1.37 -10.96 -15.96
CA GLU A 47 -1.54 -11.15 -17.39
C GLU A 47 -1.03 -9.95 -18.19
N PHE A 48 -1.33 -8.74 -17.74
CA PHE A 48 -0.79 -7.50 -18.30
C PHE A 48 0.74 -7.45 -18.22
N LEU A 49 1.33 -7.76 -17.05
CA LEU A 49 2.78 -7.79 -16.88
C LEU A 49 3.44 -8.82 -17.81
N LYS A 50 2.80 -9.98 -18.00
CA LYS A 50 3.24 -10.99 -18.98
C LYS A 50 3.24 -10.44 -20.39
N LYS A 51 2.15 -9.77 -20.82
CA LYS A 51 2.05 -9.15 -22.16
C LYS A 51 3.08 -8.04 -22.35
N LYS A 52 3.40 -7.30 -21.30
CA LYS A 52 4.47 -6.28 -21.27
C LYS A 52 5.89 -6.86 -21.23
N LYS A 53 6.04 -8.20 -21.20
CA LYS A 53 7.33 -8.90 -21.09
C LYS A 53 8.12 -8.49 -19.83
N ILE A 54 7.41 -8.19 -18.73
CA ILE A 54 8.00 -7.88 -17.42
C ILE A 54 8.23 -9.20 -16.69
N ASN A 55 9.48 -9.67 -16.64
CA ASN A 55 9.82 -11.02 -16.16
C ASN A 55 10.23 -11.08 -14.67
N ASN A 56 10.35 -9.95 -14.00
CA ASN A 56 10.72 -9.90 -12.59
C ASN A 56 9.48 -9.83 -11.66
N VAL A 57 8.51 -10.67 -11.97
CA VAL A 57 7.25 -10.85 -11.25
C VAL A 57 6.86 -12.34 -11.28
N PRO A 58 5.96 -12.82 -10.40
CA PRO A 58 5.41 -14.16 -10.49
C PRO A 58 4.66 -14.35 -11.80
N LYS A 59 4.72 -15.56 -12.35
CA LYS A 59 3.91 -15.96 -13.52
C LYS A 59 2.76 -16.84 -13.06
N ILE A 60 1.58 -16.63 -13.65
CA ILE A 60 0.44 -17.52 -13.43
C ILE A 60 0.76 -18.87 -14.12
N ILE A 61 0.71 -19.94 -13.33
CA ILE A 61 0.81 -21.33 -13.81
C ILE A 61 -0.59 -21.81 -14.18
N PHE A 62 -1.54 -21.64 -13.25
CA PHE A 62 -2.94 -22.03 -13.37
C PHE A 62 -3.79 -21.17 -12.44
N PHE A 63 -5.10 -21.10 -12.68
CA PHE A 63 -6.06 -20.45 -11.77
C PHE A 63 -7.41 -21.17 -11.81
N ASP A 64 -8.11 -21.11 -10.69
CA ASP A 64 -9.48 -21.60 -10.53
C ASP A 64 -10.39 -20.41 -10.18
N GLU A 65 -11.23 -19.98 -11.12
CA GLU A 65 -12.11 -18.84 -10.92
C GLU A 65 -13.24 -19.12 -9.93
N LYS A 66 -13.74 -20.36 -9.90
CA LYS A 66 -14.83 -20.74 -8.98
C LYS A 66 -14.35 -20.72 -7.53
N LYS A 67 -13.15 -21.27 -7.30
CA LYS A 67 -12.55 -21.33 -5.96
C LYS A 67 -11.78 -20.06 -5.60
N LYS A 68 -11.59 -19.12 -6.54
CA LYS A 68 -10.76 -17.91 -6.37
C LYS A 68 -9.33 -18.25 -5.94
N ILE A 69 -8.68 -19.17 -6.66
CA ILE A 69 -7.32 -19.64 -6.38
C ILE A 69 -6.42 -19.30 -7.57
N ILE A 70 -5.22 -18.77 -7.31
CA ILE A 70 -4.17 -18.60 -8.31
C ILE A 70 -2.94 -19.41 -7.92
N TYR A 71 -2.38 -20.16 -8.86
CA TYR A 71 -1.12 -20.87 -8.74
C TYR A 71 -0.03 -20.07 -9.45
N LEU A 72 1.00 -19.69 -8.72
CA LEU A 72 2.06 -18.79 -9.17
C LEU A 72 3.42 -19.48 -9.13
N THR A 73 4.32 -19.08 -10.03
CA THR A 73 5.73 -19.49 -9.93
C THR A 73 6.32 -19.01 -8.61
N PHE A 74 7.08 -19.88 -7.95
CA PHE A 74 7.83 -19.51 -6.75
C PHE A 74 9.03 -18.63 -7.14
N ILE A 75 9.21 -17.52 -6.45
CA ILE A 75 10.38 -16.66 -6.57
C ILE A 75 11.28 -16.93 -5.38
N ASP A 76 12.45 -17.49 -5.63
CA ASP A 76 13.47 -17.68 -4.62
C ASP A 76 14.14 -16.33 -4.28
N GLY A 77 14.62 -16.17 -3.04
CA GLY A 77 15.31 -14.97 -2.63
C GLY A 77 15.06 -14.57 -1.17
N LYS A 78 15.44 -13.36 -0.83
CA LYS A 78 15.39 -12.83 0.52
C LYS A 78 14.66 -11.47 0.56
N PRO A 79 14.00 -11.11 1.67
CA PRO A 79 13.45 -9.76 1.84
C PRO A 79 14.59 -8.74 1.92
N ILE A 80 14.31 -7.51 1.49
CA ILE A 80 15.26 -6.40 1.58
C ILE A 80 15.25 -5.88 3.02
N ARG A 81 16.38 -6.05 3.71
CA ARG A 81 16.56 -5.55 5.09
C ARG A 81 17.00 -4.09 5.13
N ARG A 82 17.84 -3.67 4.19
CA ARG A 82 18.37 -2.31 4.08
C ARG A 82 18.15 -1.78 2.67
N VAL A 83 17.44 -0.68 2.58
CA VAL A 83 17.18 -0.01 1.30
C VAL A 83 18.45 0.64 0.78
N GLN A 84 18.73 0.45 -0.50
CA GLN A 84 19.87 1.02 -1.22
C GLN A 84 19.37 1.80 -2.44
N LYS A 85 20.20 2.71 -2.94
CA LYS A 85 19.87 3.55 -4.10
C LYS A 85 19.51 2.73 -5.35
N ASN A 86 20.22 1.62 -5.59
CA ASN A 86 19.93 0.71 -6.69
C ASN A 86 18.55 0.03 -6.59
N HIS A 87 18.07 -0.22 -5.35
CA HIS A 87 16.73 -0.72 -5.13
C HIS A 87 15.69 0.34 -5.54
N LEU A 88 15.89 1.61 -5.20
CA LEU A 88 15.01 2.71 -5.59
C LEU A 88 14.97 2.89 -7.11
N ILE A 89 16.13 2.81 -7.78
CA ILE A 89 16.22 2.86 -9.25
C ILE A 89 15.42 1.70 -9.88
N SER A 90 15.52 0.50 -9.32
CA SER A 90 14.79 -0.67 -9.81
C SER A 90 13.27 -0.52 -9.62
N CYS A 91 12.83 0.05 -8.50
CA CYS A 91 11.43 0.41 -8.26
C CYS A 91 10.92 1.43 -9.30
N LEU A 92 11.68 2.49 -9.57
CA LEU A 92 11.33 3.50 -10.57
C LEU A 92 11.28 2.92 -11.98
N LYS A 93 12.23 2.03 -12.34
CA LYS A 93 12.23 1.31 -13.62
C LYS A 93 10.99 0.44 -13.78
N PHE A 94 10.56 -0.25 -12.71
CA PHE A 94 9.34 -1.04 -12.72
C PHE A 94 8.11 -0.15 -12.93
N LEU A 95 7.94 0.92 -12.14
CA LEU A 95 6.84 1.88 -12.29
C LEU A 95 6.81 2.50 -13.69
N LYS A 96 7.97 2.86 -14.25
CA LYS A 96 8.07 3.36 -15.63
C LYS A 96 7.57 2.31 -16.61
N LYS A 97 8.02 1.05 -16.51
CA LYS A 97 7.66 -0.02 -17.45
C LYS A 97 6.16 -0.30 -17.48
N ILE A 98 5.48 -0.28 -16.32
CA ILE A 98 4.03 -0.53 -16.28
C ILE A 98 3.22 0.66 -16.78
N ASN A 99 3.78 1.88 -16.79
CA ASN A 99 3.07 3.12 -17.17
C ASN A 99 3.46 3.67 -18.55
N PHE A 100 4.59 3.25 -19.12
CA PHE A 100 5.10 3.85 -20.34
C PHE A 100 4.62 3.11 -21.60
N LYS A 101 4.23 3.88 -22.65
CA LYS A 101 3.78 3.38 -23.97
C LYS A 101 2.79 2.20 -23.85
N THR A 102 1.73 2.41 -23.13
CA THR A 102 0.79 1.34 -22.89
C THR A 102 -0.45 1.55 -23.71
N THR A 103 -0.65 0.69 -24.67
CA THR A 103 -1.97 0.39 -25.17
C THR A 103 -2.69 -0.42 -24.10
N TYR A 104 -3.36 0.27 -23.15
CA TYR A 104 -4.20 -0.37 -22.14
C TYR A 104 -5.50 -0.93 -22.75
N ASN A 105 -5.67 -0.81 -24.08
CA ASN A 105 -6.92 -1.07 -24.79
C ASN A 105 -7.50 -2.47 -24.57
N ASN A 106 -6.63 -3.43 -24.24
CA ASN A 106 -7.05 -4.82 -24.01
C ASN A 106 -7.19 -5.20 -22.52
N PHE A 107 -6.92 -4.27 -21.57
CA PHE A 107 -7.01 -4.52 -20.15
C PHE A 107 -7.89 -3.49 -19.48
N LYS A 108 -9.00 -3.95 -18.89
CA LYS A 108 -9.91 -3.11 -18.11
C LYS A 108 -9.43 -3.07 -16.66
N PHE A 109 -8.52 -2.14 -16.35
CA PHE A 109 -8.13 -1.89 -14.96
C PHE A 109 -9.18 -1.04 -14.26
N GLN A 110 -9.58 -1.51 -13.09
CA GLN A 110 -10.37 -0.72 -12.13
C GLN A 110 -9.46 0.28 -11.41
N ASN A 111 -10.04 1.15 -10.59
CA ASN A 111 -9.28 1.93 -9.64
C ASN A 111 -8.60 0.99 -8.63
N ALA A 112 -7.43 1.37 -8.14
CA ALA A 112 -6.73 0.64 -7.10
C ALA A 112 -7.57 0.55 -5.82
N SER A 113 -7.33 -0.44 -5.00
CA SER A 113 -8.00 -0.50 -3.70
C SER A 113 -7.64 0.74 -2.86
N ASP A 114 -8.65 1.36 -2.24
CA ASP A 114 -8.50 2.64 -1.54
C ASP A 114 -7.89 3.75 -2.43
N ALA A 115 -8.18 3.75 -3.76
CA ALA A 115 -7.68 4.77 -4.68
C ALA A 115 -8.10 6.17 -4.25
N CYS A 116 -7.18 7.12 -4.40
CA CYS A 116 -7.43 8.53 -4.14
C CYS A 116 -7.46 9.28 -5.47
N LEU A 117 -8.64 9.66 -5.95
CA LEU A 117 -8.81 10.34 -7.22
C LEU A 117 -9.03 11.85 -7.08
N SER A 118 -9.01 12.35 -5.85
CA SER A 118 -9.16 13.76 -5.50
C SER A 118 -8.45 14.05 -4.17
N ILE A 119 -8.23 15.31 -3.84
CA ILE A 119 -7.71 15.70 -2.52
C ILE A 119 -8.64 15.22 -1.40
N ASP A 120 -9.95 15.31 -1.62
CA ASP A 120 -10.97 14.86 -0.68
C ASP A 120 -10.88 13.35 -0.40
N ASP A 121 -10.50 12.52 -1.39
CA ASP A 121 -10.31 11.09 -1.19
C ASP A 121 -9.12 10.78 -0.27
N HIS A 122 -8.02 11.55 -0.36
CA HIS A 122 -6.88 11.42 0.56
C HIS A 122 -7.27 11.76 2.00
N ILE A 123 -8.06 12.81 2.20
CA ILE A 123 -8.59 13.20 3.52
C ILE A 123 -9.49 12.09 4.06
N LYS A 124 -10.46 11.65 3.25
CA LYS A 124 -11.43 10.61 3.62
C LYS A 124 -10.77 9.28 3.96
N THR A 125 -9.72 8.90 3.24
CA THR A 125 -9.00 7.64 3.52
C THR A 125 -8.40 7.64 4.92
N CYS A 126 -7.95 8.80 5.44
CA CYS A 126 -7.48 8.95 6.82
C CYS A 126 -8.65 9.00 7.81
N GLN A 127 -9.66 9.85 7.56
CA GLN A 127 -10.82 10.06 8.42
C GLN A 127 -11.59 8.77 8.70
N VAL A 128 -11.86 7.97 7.65
CA VAL A 128 -12.56 6.68 7.78
C VAL A 128 -11.78 5.71 8.67
N ARG A 129 -10.44 5.70 8.60
CA ARG A 129 -9.62 4.83 9.44
C ARG A 129 -9.63 5.27 10.91
N ILE A 130 -9.58 6.57 11.18
CA ILE A 130 -9.73 7.11 12.54
C ILE A 130 -11.11 6.72 13.08
N SER A 131 -12.17 6.96 12.33
CA SER A 131 -13.56 6.62 12.74
C SER A 131 -13.74 5.13 12.99
N LYS A 132 -13.15 4.25 12.15
CA LYS A 132 -13.18 2.80 12.35
C LYS A 132 -12.49 2.39 13.64
N LEU A 133 -11.39 3.03 14.03
CA LEU A 133 -10.70 2.73 15.29
C LEU A 133 -11.54 3.15 16.50
N PHE A 134 -12.19 4.32 16.48
CA PHE A 134 -13.11 4.72 17.54
C PHE A 134 -14.30 3.75 17.68
N LYS A 135 -14.85 3.26 16.56
CA LYS A 135 -15.93 2.26 16.58
C LYS A 135 -15.49 0.89 17.09
N LYS A 136 -14.24 0.51 16.79
CA LYS A 136 -13.67 -0.81 17.16
C LYS A 136 -13.33 -0.88 18.66
N HIS A 137 -12.81 0.20 19.24
CA HIS A 137 -12.35 0.23 20.62
C HIS A 137 -13.39 0.90 21.51
N LYS A 138 -14.08 0.11 22.36
CA LYS A 138 -15.23 0.54 23.17
C LYS A 138 -14.88 0.79 24.65
N ASN A 139 -13.61 1.10 24.96
CA ASN A 139 -13.17 1.36 26.35
C ASN A 139 -13.29 0.16 27.33
N ASN A 140 -13.40 -1.05 26.79
CA ASN A 140 -13.68 -2.28 27.56
C ASN A 140 -12.48 -2.80 28.35
N ASN A 141 -11.26 -2.41 27.99
CA ASN A 141 -10.04 -2.89 28.63
C ASN A 141 -8.92 -1.82 28.64
N LYS A 142 -7.85 -2.08 29.40
CA LYS A 142 -6.71 -1.14 29.56
C LYS A 142 -6.04 -0.72 28.23
N ILE A 143 -6.04 -1.60 27.23
CA ILE A 143 -5.44 -1.31 25.92
C ILE A 143 -6.37 -0.43 25.11
N ASP A 144 -7.68 -0.69 25.12
CA ASP A 144 -8.68 0.17 24.48
C ASP A 144 -8.62 1.59 25.01
N LYS A 145 -8.53 1.75 26.36
CA LYS A 145 -8.37 3.06 26.99
C LYS A 145 -7.14 3.81 26.47
N LYS A 146 -5.99 3.13 26.35
CA LYS A 146 -4.75 3.72 25.82
C LYS A 146 -4.90 4.12 24.35
N ILE A 147 -5.53 3.29 23.52
CA ILE A 147 -5.75 3.57 22.10
C ILE A 147 -6.69 4.77 21.96
N LEU A 148 -7.81 4.78 22.66
CA LEU A 148 -8.78 5.89 22.64
C LEU A 148 -8.14 7.19 23.11
N SER A 149 -7.35 7.15 24.18
CA SER A 149 -6.60 8.32 24.66
C SER A 149 -5.62 8.83 23.58
N PHE A 150 -4.83 7.94 22.97
CA PHE A 150 -3.90 8.30 21.91
C PHE A 150 -4.61 8.89 20.68
N LEU A 151 -5.76 8.31 20.28
CA LEU A 151 -6.56 8.85 19.19
C LEU A 151 -7.09 10.24 19.50
N LYS A 152 -7.58 10.47 20.74
CA LYS A 152 -8.16 11.77 21.17
C LYS A 152 -7.09 12.85 21.34
N ILE A 153 -5.93 12.51 21.89
CA ILE A 153 -4.91 13.51 22.28
C ILE A 153 -3.95 13.82 21.14
N GLU A 154 -3.58 12.82 20.32
CA GLU A 154 -2.54 12.98 19.29
C GLU A 154 -3.11 12.97 17.87
N ILE A 155 -3.91 11.96 17.53
CA ILE A 155 -4.29 11.70 16.14
C ILE A 155 -5.38 12.66 15.66
N THR A 156 -6.45 12.81 16.43
CA THR A 156 -7.58 13.69 16.04
C THR A 156 -7.17 15.15 15.96
N PRO A 157 -6.47 15.74 16.96
CA PRO A 157 -6.02 17.13 16.84
C PRO A 157 -5.03 17.33 15.67
N SER A 158 -4.14 16.36 15.42
CA SER A 158 -3.25 16.42 14.27
C SER A 158 -4.04 16.41 12.94
N PHE A 159 -5.05 15.55 12.82
CA PHE A 159 -5.91 15.48 11.64
C PHE A 159 -6.67 16.80 11.42
N GLU A 160 -7.25 17.37 12.47
CA GLU A 160 -7.98 18.64 12.41
C GLU A 160 -7.07 19.80 11.98
N LYS A 161 -5.86 19.89 12.55
CA LYS A 161 -4.86 20.89 12.16
C LYS A 161 -4.54 20.82 10.67
N ILE A 162 -4.28 19.63 10.14
CA ILE A 162 -3.98 19.44 8.70
C ILE A 162 -5.21 19.81 7.86
N ASN A 163 -6.40 19.44 8.31
CA ASN A 163 -7.64 19.75 7.60
C ASN A 163 -7.89 21.26 7.50
N ILE A 164 -7.56 22.03 8.56
CA ILE A 164 -7.58 23.48 8.53
C ILE A 164 -6.58 24.03 7.49
N GLU A 165 -5.33 23.50 7.44
CA GLU A 165 -4.34 23.91 6.45
C GLU A 165 -4.85 23.67 5.02
N VAL A 166 -5.46 22.53 4.77
CA VAL A 166 -6.01 22.18 3.45
C VAL A 166 -7.17 23.09 3.07
N ASN A 167 -8.10 23.36 3.99
CA ASN A 167 -9.25 24.24 3.75
C ASN A 167 -8.84 25.70 3.49
N LYS A 168 -7.72 26.16 4.08
CA LYS A 168 -7.13 27.48 3.76
C LYS A 168 -6.52 27.52 2.35
N LYS A 169 -5.99 26.38 1.86
CA LYS A 169 -5.28 26.31 0.58
C LYS A 169 -6.19 26.00 -0.61
N PHE A 170 -7.26 25.26 -0.41
CA PHE A 170 -8.13 24.77 -1.48
C PHE A 170 -9.61 25.05 -1.18
N SER A 171 -10.33 25.53 -2.19
CA SER A 171 -11.80 25.56 -2.13
C SER A 171 -12.38 24.15 -2.09
N LYS A 172 -13.59 24.01 -1.51
CA LYS A 172 -14.31 22.73 -1.47
C LYS A 172 -14.50 22.10 -2.85
N ALA A 173 -14.79 22.93 -3.87
CA ALA A 173 -14.92 22.48 -5.24
C ALA A 173 -13.61 21.88 -5.78
N LYS A 174 -12.47 22.54 -5.52
CA LYS A 174 -11.14 22.06 -5.93
C LYS A 174 -10.76 20.77 -5.23
N MET A 175 -11.08 20.61 -3.94
CA MET A 175 -10.80 19.38 -3.20
C MET A 175 -11.58 18.18 -3.75
N LYS A 176 -12.83 18.37 -4.15
CA LYS A 176 -13.72 17.32 -4.70
C LYS A 176 -13.45 17.04 -6.18
N LYS A 177 -12.74 17.93 -6.89
CA LYS A 177 -12.46 17.75 -8.32
C LYS A 177 -11.63 16.49 -8.54
N LYS A 178 -12.19 15.53 -9.27
CA LYS A 178 -11.51 14.28 -9.62
C LYS A 178 -10.37 14.55 -10.62
N LEU A 179 -9.29 13.81 -10.44
CA LEU A 179 -8.19 13.76 -11.39
C LEU A 179 -8.69 13.20 -12.74
N ASN A 180 -8.24 13.78 -13.82
CA ASN A 180 -8.49 13.23 -15.14
C ASN A 180 -7.62 11.98 -15.35
N LYS A 181 -8.00 11.13 -16.32
CA LYS A 181 -7.31 9.86 -16.61
C LYS A 181 -5.82 10.04 -16.90
N ASN A 182 -5.45 11.16 -17.55
CA ASN A 182 -4.04 11.45 -17.89
C ASN A 182 -3.19 11.90 -16.68
N SER A 183 -3.84 12.18 -15.55
CA SER A 183 -3.19 12.51 -14.28
C SER A 183 -3.05 11.31 -13.35
N LEU A 184 -3.60 10.16 -13.73
CA LEU A 184 -3.50 8.92 -12.97
C LEU A 184 -2.33 8.07 -13.47
N ILE A 185 -1.85 7.19 -12.60
CA ILE A 185 -0.91 6.13 -12.96
C ILE A 185 -1.53 4.77 -12.67
N LEU A 186 -1.12 3.76 -13.42
CA LEU A 186 -1.37 2.38 -13.05
C LEU A 186 -0.43 2.03 -11.90
N SER A 187 -1.00 1.77 -10.73
CA SER A 187 -0.31 1.55 -9.47
C SER A 187 -0.43 0.09 -9.04
N PRO A 188 0.65 -0.54 -8.54
CA PRO A 188 0.54 -1.79 -7.78
C PRO A 188 -0.23 -1.64 -6.47
N SER A 189 -0.50 -0.41 -6.04
CA SER A 189 -1.13 0.04 -4.80
C SER A 189 -0.30 -0.27 -3.56
N ASP A 190 -0.22 -1.52 -3.11
CA ASP A 190 0.63 -1.91 -1.98
C ASP A 190 2.10 -2.06 -2.39
N PHE A 191 2.64 -0.97 -2.93
CA PHE A 191 3.98 -0.90 -3.48
C PHE A 191 5.01 -0.55 -2.41
N GLY A 192 5.86 -1.53 -2.03
CA GLY A 192 6.88 -1.32 -1.02
C GLY A 192 7.83 -2.51 -0.88
N PHE A 193 8.91 -2.34 -0.13
CA PHE A 193 9.95 -3.36 0.01
C PHE A 193 9.48 -4.63 0.73
N HIS A 194 8.37 -4.58 1.46
CA HIS A 194 7.73 -5.75 2.05
C HIS A 194 7.12 -6.70 1.00
N ASN A 195 6.81 -6.20 -0.19
CA ASN A 195 6.31 -6.95 -1.35
C ASN A 195 7.39 -7.09 -2.45
N ILE A 196 8.66 -7.04 -2.07
CA ILE A 196 9.79 -7.20 -2.99
C ILE A 196 10.73 -8.29 -2.48
N ILE A 197 11.09 -9.20 -3.37
CA ILE A 197 12.07 -10.26 -3.13
C ILE A 197 13.36 -9.92 -3.87
N TYR A 198 14.49 -9.98 -3.17
CA TYR A 198 15.82 -9.75 -3.74
C TYR A 198 16.51 -11.09 -4.03
N ASN A 199 16.89 -11.28 -5.27
CA ASN A 199 17.64 -12.46 -5.71
C ASN A 199 18.65 -12.09 -6.81
N LYS A 200 19.89 -12.54 -6.66
CA LYS A 200 20.97 -12.38 -7.68
C LYS A 200 21.01 -10.96 -8.27
N ASN A 201 21.07 -9.95 -7.42
CA ASN A 201 21.09 -8.52 -7.77
C ASN A 201 19.86 -8.00 -8.53
N LYS A 202 18.74 -8.73 -8.49
CA LYS A 202 17.47 -8.34 -9.12
C LYS A 202 16.36 -8.22 -8.07
N LEU A 203 15.46 -7.27 -8.28
CA LEU A 203 14.23 -7.13 -7.53
C LEU A 203 13.10 -7.85 -8.25
N PHE A 204 12.36 -8.65 -7.50
CA PHE A 204 11.13 -9.30 -7.96
C PHE A 204 9.96 -8.70 -7.18
N PHE A 205 8.97 -8.19 -7.90
CA PHE A 205 7.78 -7.56 -7.33
C PHE A 205 6.65 -8.58 -7.24
N ILE A 206 5.96 -8.61 -6.10
CA ILE A 206 4.90 -9.58 -5.82
C ILE A 206 3.67 -8.87 -5.22
N ASP A 207 2.54 -9.57 -5.18
CA ASP A 207 1.33 -9.16 -4.46
C ASP A 207 0.62 -7.96 -5.08
N PHE A 208 -0.06 -8.18 -6.21
CA PHE A 208 -0.75 -7.16 -7.00
C PHE A 208 -2.27 -7.14 -6.79
N GLU A 209 -2.77 -7.71 -5.71
CA GLU A 209 -4.20 -7.86 -5.44
C GLU A 209 -4.97 -6.54 -5.26
N TYR A 210 -4.26 -5.44 -5.11
CA TYR A 210 -4.80 -4.09 -4.95
C TYR A 210 -4.52 -3.15 -6.11
N ALA A 211 -3.87 -3.65 -7.17
CA ALA A 211 -3.43 -2.84 -8.30
C ALA A 211 -4.59 -2.18 -9.06
N GLY A 212 -4.33 -1.03 -9.66
CA GLY A 212 -5.30 -0.29 -10.46
C GLY A 212 -4.89 1.17 -10.66
N TRP A 213 -5.81 1.98 -11.21
CA TRP A 213 -5.60 3.40 -11.41
C TRP A 213 -5.61 4.16 -10.08
N ASP A 214 -4.65 5.04 -9.86
CA ASP A 214 -4.51 5.79 -8.63
C ASP A 214 -3.77 7.13 -8.85
N ASP A 215 -3.85 8.02 -7.85
CA ASP A 215 -3.04 9.23 -7.79
C ASP A 215 -1.56 8.87 -7.58
N PRO A 216 -0.63 9.39 -8.41
CA PRO A 216 0.81 9.25 -8.18
C PRO A 216 1.28 9.77 -6.82
N LEU A 217 0.58 10.73 -6.21
CA LEU A 217 0.90 11.21 -4.86
C LEU A 217 0.68 10.11 -3.81
N LYS A 218 -0.38 9.30 -3.96
CA LYS A 218 -0.67 8.22 -3.03
C LYS A 218 0.42 7.15 -3.02
N ILE A 219 0.86 6.69 -4.18
CA ILE A 219 1.91 5.65 -4.25
C ILE A 219 3.21 6.14 -3.62
N ILE A 220 3.57 7.42 -3.81
CA ILE A 220 4.75 8.03 -3.20
C ILE A 220 4.61 8.11 -1.68
N CYS A 221 3.45 8.58 -1.20
CA CYS A 221 3.19 8.66 0.23
C CYS A 221 3.26 7.28 0.89
N ASP A 222 2.60 6.28 0.33
CA ASP A 222 2.59 4.92 0.86
C ASP A 222 3.98 4.27 0.81
N PHE A 223 4.74 4.49 -0.27
CA PHE A 223 6.11 4.02 -0.39
C PHE A 223 7.06 4.66 0.63
N PHE A 224 6.91 5.96 0.93
CA PHE A 224 7.80 6.65 1.88
C PHE A 224 7.44 6.46 3.35
N LEU A 225 6.19 6.13 3.62
CA LEU A 225 5.64 6.05 4.98
C LEU A 225 5.41 4.62 5.46
N ASN A 226 5.73 3.63 4.64
CA ASN A 226 5.55 2.24 5.06
C ASN A 226 6.39 1.94 6.33
N PRO A 227 5.79 1.37 7.39
CA PRO A 227 6.47 1.16 8.68
C PRO A 227 7.47 -0.01 8.70
N ASP A 228 7.50 -0.84 7.65
CA ASP A 228 8.33 -2.06 7.63
C ASP A 228 9.76 -1.81 7.13
N TYR A 229 10.04 -0.60 6.62
CA TYR A 229 11.39 -0.20 6.21
C TYR A 229 11.60 1.31 6.37
N THR A 230 12.84 1.74 6.25
CA THR A 230 13.21 3.17 6.32
C THR A 230 13.94 3.59 5.05
N ILE A 231 13.53 4.72 4.47
CA ILE A 231 14.23 5.39 3.38
C ILE A 231 14.80 6.70 3.92
N SER A 232 16.09 6.95 3.71
CA SER A 232 16.74 8.17 4.17
C SER A 232 16.14 9.42 3.50
N ARG A 233 16.29 10.59 4.13
CA ARG A 233 15.83 11.87 3.53
C ARG A 233 16.47 12.13 2.18
N ALA A 234 17.77 11.84 2.03
CA ALA A 234 18.50 11.98 0.78
C ALA A 234 17.95 11.04 -0.30
N ASP A 235 17.67 9.79 0.05
CA ASP A 235 17.10 8.80 -0.87
C ASP A 235 15.66 9.12 -1.27
N LYS A 236 14.84 9.67 -0.36
CA LYS A 236 13.51 10.19 -0.69
C LYS A 236 13.59 11.32 -1.71
N LYS A 237 14.49 12.29 -1.50
CA LYS A 237 14.74 13.40 -2.44
C LYS A 237 15.20 12.87 -3.80
N PHE A 238 16.14 11.93 -3.80
CA PHE A 238 16.61 11.27 -5.03
C PHE A 238 15.45 10.58 -5.78
N PHE A 239 14.64 9.78 -5.07
CA PHE A 239 13.50 9.08 -5.66
C PHE A 239 12.50 10.06 -6.28
N LEU A 240 12.12 11.13 -5.57
CA LEU A 240 11.20 12.17 -6.05
C LEU A 240 11.72 12.84 -7.32
N ASN A 241 12.98 13.27 -7.33
CA ASN A 241 13.57 13.93 -8.50
C ASN A 241 13.55 13.01 -9.73
N LYS A 242 13.88 11.73 -9.55
CA LYS A 242 13.83 10.74 -10.64
C LYS A 242 12.40 10.42 -11.05
N PHE A 243 11.46 10.35 -10.11
CA PHE A 243 10.04 10.14 -10.41
C PHE A 243 9.48 11.31 -11.24
N ILE A 244 9.77 12.55 -10.85
CA ILE A 244 9.38 13.76 -11.61
C ILE A 244 10.00 13.76 -13.02
N HIS A 245 11.26 13.35 -13.14
CA HIS A 245 11.91 13.24 -14.45
C HIS A 245 11.24 12.19 -15.35
N ILE A 246 10.76 11.08 -14.78
CA ILE A 246 10.12 9.99 -15.55
C ILE A 246 8.67 10.33 -15.92
N PHE A 247 7.90 10.87 -14.98
CA PHE A 247 6.46 11.04 -15.11
C PHE A 247 6.01 12.48 -15.39
N GLY A 248 6.92 13.44 -15.26
CA GLY A 248 6.67 14.86 -15.48
C GLY A 248 6.18 15.61 -14.24
N LYS A 249 6.49 16.93 -14.19
CA LYS A 249 6.12 17.81 -13.07
C LYS A 249 4.60 17.97 -12.88
N LYS A 250 3.82 17.84 -13.95
CA LYS A 250 2.36 17.99 -13.89
C LYS A 250 1.68 16.94 -13.01
N LEU A 251 2.28 15.75 -12.86
CA LEU A 251 1.76 14.68 -12.02
C LEU A 251 2.11 14.85 -10.54
N LEU A 252 3.09 15.69 -10.21
CA LEU A 252 3.56 15.90 -8.85
C LEU A 252 3.66 17.39 -8.52
N ASN A 253 2.65 17.89 -7.82
CA ASN A 253 2.75 19.19 -7.16
C ASN A 253 3.38 18.98 -5.77
N ALA A 254 4.57 19.56 -5.55
CA ALA A 254 5.32 19.40 -4.30
C ALA A 254 4.55 19.89 -3.05
N ASP A 255 3.80 20.98 -3.20
CA ASP A 255 3.00 21.52 -2.10
C ASP A 255 1.82 20.63 -1.75
N ASN A 256 1.19 20.01 -2.77
CA ASN A 256 0.12 19.02 -2.53
C ASN A 256 0.71 17.76 -1.89
N LEU A 257 1.88 17.32 -2.35
CA LEU A 257 2.56 16.16 -1.76
C LEU A 257 2.82 16.36 -0.25
N ARG A 258 3.29 17.56 0.16
CA ARG A 258 3.55 17.85 1.58
C ARG A 258 2.28 17.70 2.42
N LEU A 259 1.16 18.25 1.98
CA LEU A 259 -0.12 18.17 2.71
C LEU A 259 -0.68 16.75 2.71
N ILE A 260 -0.67 16.09 1.56
CA ILE A 260 -1.17 14.71 1.42
C ILE A 260 -0.33 13.74 2.25
N LEU A 261 1.00 13.94 2.32
CA LEU A 261 1.91 13.14 3.13
C LEU A 261 1.52 13.16 4.62
N LYS A 262 1.05 14.30 5.14
CA LYS A 262 0.59 14.42 6.53
C LYS A 262 -0.63 13.51 6.80
N PHE A 263 -1.63 13.48 5.91
CA PHE A 263 -2.78 12.58 6.04
C PHE A 263 -2.38 11.10 5.93
N HIS A 264 -1.51 10.76 4.97
CA HIS A 264 -1.04 9.39 4.82
C HIS A 264 -0.17 8.94 5.99
N PHE A 265 0.54 9.85 6.64
CA PHE A 265 1.25 9.53 7.88
C PHE A 265 0.28 9.11 8.98
N LEU A 266 -0.77 9.89 9.24
CA LEU A 266 -1.80 9.53 10.22
C LEU A 266 -2.55 8.24 9.80
N LYS A 267 -2.83 8.06 8.50
CA LYS A 267 -3.37 6.82 7.96
C LYS A 267 -2.51 5.62 8.34
N TRP A 268 -1.19 5.69 8.19
CA TRP A 268 -0.29 4.58 8.53
C TRP A 268 -0.25 4.28 10.02
N VAL A 269 -0.32 5.30 10.89
CA VAL A 269 -0.51 5.09 12.33
C VAL A 269 -1.79 4.29 12.59
N CYS A 270 -2.90 4.67 11.95
CA CYS A 270 -4.17 3.95 12.07
C CYS A 270 -4.09 2.52 11.50
N VAL A 271 -3.34 2.28 10.42
CA VAL A 271 -3.12 0.94 9.85
C VAL A 271 -2.39 0.05 10.85
N ILE A 272 -1.36 0.57 11.54
CA ILE A 272 -0.64 -0.19 12.58
C ILE A 272 -1.58 -0.50 13.75
N LEU A 273 -2.34 0.49 14.22
CA LEU A 273 -3.33 0.29 15.30
C LEU A 273 -4.42 -0.72 14.93
N ASN A 274 -4.84 -0.75 13.66
CA ASN A 274 -5.86 -1.71 13.20
C ASN A 274 -5.35 -3.16 13.13
N GLN A 275 -4.03 -3.40 13.24
CA GLN A 275 -3.46 -4.75 13.33
C GLN A 275 -3.71 -5.42 14.69
N LEU A 276 -4.19 -4.66 15.68
CA LEU A 276 -4.65 -5.18 16.95
C LEU A 276 -5.87 -6.08 16.75
N ASP A 277 -5.70 -7.37 17.03
CA ASP A 277 -6.76 -8.35 16.88
C ASP A 277 -7.50 -8.51 18.22
N MET A 278 -8.80 -8.24 18.22
CA MET A 278 -9.64 -8.30 19.43
C MET A 278 -9.94 -9.75 19.85
N GLU A 279 -9.84 -10.71 18.92
CA GLU A 279 -10.22 -12.10 19.14
C GLU A 279 -9.09 -12.97 19.71
N ILE A 280 -7.85 -12.49 19.68
CA ILE A 280 -6.73 -13.29 20.16
C ILE A 280 -6.43 -12.93 21.60
N SER A 281 -6.59 -13.90 22.49
CA SER A 281 -6.24 -13.90 23.94
C SER A 281 -4.78 -13.55 24.29
N LYS A 282 -4.04 -12.93 23.36
CA LYS A 282 -2.64 -12.52 23.53
C LYS A 282 -2.55 -11.06 23.95
N LYS A 283 -2.82 -10.76 25.22
CA LYS A 283 -2.60 -9.43 25.84
C LYS A 283 -1.26 -8.78 25.40
N ASN A 284 -0.20 -9.60 25.29
CA ASN A 284 1.14 -9.16 24.92
C ASN A 284 1.26 -8.71 23.45
N ALA A 285 0.56 -9.36 22.50
CA ALA A 285 0.60 -8.99 21.09
C ALA A 285 -0.06 -7.62 20.85
N ASN A 286 -1.19 -7.37 21.50
CA ASN A 286 -1.89 -6.09 21.39
C ASN A 286 -1.06 -4.93 21.96
N LEU A 287 -0.39 -5.10 23.08
CA LEU A 287 0.52 -4.09 23.62
C LEU A 287 1.70 -3.79 22.68
N THR A 288 2.23 -4.82 22.01
CA THR A 288 3.33 -4.68 21.04
C THR A 288 2.92 -3.83 19.84
N TYR A 289 1.75 -4.07 19.25
CA TYR A 289 1.25 -3.24 18.14
C TYR A 289 0.94 -1.81 18.55
N PHE A 290 0.36 -1.59 19.75
CA PHE A 290 0.16 -0.25 20.27
C PHE A 290 1.50 0.49 20.43
N LYS A 291 2.51 -0.14 21.07
CA LYS A 291 3.85 0.43 21.19
C LYS A 291 4.47 0.71 19.81
N LYS A 292 4.29 -0.20 18.83
CA LYS A 292 4.77 0.01 17.45
C LYS A 292 4.13 1.27 16.83
N ALA A 293 2.82 1.48 17.02
CA ALA A 293 2.12 2.65 16.50
C ALA A 293 2.59 3.96 17.14
N VAL A 294 2.72 3.99 18.47
CA VAL A 294 3.22 5.16 19.21
C VAL A 294 4.68 5.48 18.83
N ASN A 295 5.54 4.47 18.75
CA ASN A 295 6.93 4.66 18.34
C ASN A 295 7.02 5.17 16.90
N TYR A 296 6.21 4.63 15.98
CA TYR A 296 6.15 5.10 14.59
C TYR A 296 5.69 6.56 14.52
N PHE A 297 4.66 6.93 15.28
CA PHE A 297 4.17 8.30 15.38
C PHE A 297 5.28 9.24 15.88
N ASN A 298 5.87 8.95 17.04
CA ASN A 298 6.91 9.79 17.66
C ASN A 298 8.14 9.97 16.77
N LYS A 299 8.58 8.90 16.10
CA LYS A 299 9.71 8.95 15.17
C LYS A 299 9.46 9.85 13.96
N ASN A 300 8.21 9.95 13.51
CA ASN A 300 7.86 10.61 12.25
C ASN A 300 7.00 11.88 12.44
N LYS A 301 6.65 12.29 13.65
CA LYS A 301 5.75 13.43 13.90
C LYS A 301 6.20 14.77 13.33
N LYS A 302 7.50 14.95 13.05
CA LYS A 302 8.03 16.10 12.31
C LYS A 302 7.43 16.27 10.91
N ILE A 303 6.79 15.23 10.35
CA ILE A 303 6.06 15.32 9.08
C ILE A 303 4.84 16.25 9.22
N LEU A 304 4.30 16.40 10.43
CA LEU A 304 3.13 17.25 10.71
C LEU A 304 3.46 18.74 10.76
N GLU A 305 4.73 19.09 10.91
CA GLU A 305 5.27 20.45 10.82
C GLU A 305 5.42 20.86 9.35
#